data_984c375c393981a1d4a4a2706a4933fa
#
_entry.id   984c375c393981a1d4a4a2706a4933fa
#
_cell.length_a   1.000
_cell.length_b   1.000
_cell.length_c   1.000
_cell.angle_alpha   90.00
_cell.angle_beta   90.00
_cell.angle_gamma   90.00
#
_symmetry.space_group_name_H-M   'P 1'
#
loop_
_entity.id
_entity.type
_entity.pdbx_description
1 polymer ?
#
loop_
_entity_poly.entity_id
_entity_poly.type
_entity_poly.pdbx_seq_one_letter_code
_entity_poly.pdbx_strand_id
1 'polypeptide(L)'
;VLPAILIEARIASTPMGRNWRFGGTMTVTDSNRKINQKKLRAMLRAVQNYYPEYDISWTHPCEPWVGLRPLSADGLPYIGSFVKYPNLVAATGHAMLGISLAPVTGKLVHDIISKKEMDFDMSMLSPDRF
;
A
#
# COMPACT_ATOMS: atom_id res chain seq x y z
N VAL A 1 2.31 -20.04 -12.26
CA VAL A 1 2.46 -19.67 -10.83
C VAL A 1 1.20 -18.93 -10.39
N LEU A 2 0.67 -19.25 -9.21
CA LEU A 2 -0.45 -18.54 -8.60
C LEU A 2 0.05 -17.40 -7.72
N PRO A 3 -0.73 -16.31 -7.56
CA PRO A 3 -0.41 -15.30 -6.57
C PRO A 3 -0.45 -15.90 -5.16
N ALA A 4 0.52 -15.57 -4.33
CA ALA A 4 0.67 -16.11 -2.98
C ALA A 4 1.25 -15.08 -2.01
N ILE A 5 0.97 -15.28 -0.74
CA ILE A 5 1.66 -14.57 0.35
C ILE A 5 2.51 -15.57 1.10
N LEU A 6 3.82 -15.37 1.07
CA LEU A 6 4.82 -16.15 1.79
C LEU A 6 4.90 -15.58 3.20
N ILE A 7 4.10 -16.12 4.11
CA ILE A 7 3.84 -15.51 5.44
C ILE A 7 5.13 -15.37 6.25
N GLU A 8 5.93 -16.43 6.35
CA GLU A 8 7.18 -16.42 7.13
C GLU A 8 8.21 -15.44 6.54
N ALA A 9 8.26 -15.33 5.21
CA ALA A 9 9.13 -14.39 4.52
C ALA A 9 8.55 -12.97 4.45
N ARG A 10 7.26 -12.79 4.73
CA ARG A 10 6.50 -11.53 4.58
C ARG A 10 6.62 -10.95 3.16
N ILE A 11 6.48 -11.82 2.15
CA ILE A 11 6.62 -11.48 0.74
C ILE A 11 5.33 -11.84 0.01
N ALA A 12 4.82 -10.90 -0.79
CA ALA A 12 3.77 -11.15 -1.76
C ALA A 12 4.40 -11.56 -3.09
N SER A 13 4.06 -12.74 -3.57
CA SER A 13 4.44 -13.29 -4.88
C SER A 13 3.28 -13.06 -5.85
N THR A 14 3.48 -12.28 -6.89
CA THR A 14 2.41 -11.88 -7.81
C THR A 14 2.84 -12.05 -9.25
N PRO A 15 2.31 -13.04 -9.99
CA PRO A 15 2.52 -13.14 -11.43
C PRO A 15 1.81 -11.97 -12.13
N MET A 16 2.48 -11.33 -13.07
CA MET A 16 2.00 -10.17 -13.81
C MET A 16 2.31 -10.30 -15.30
N GLY A 17 1.51 -11.10 -16.00
CA GLY A 17 1.74 -11.39 -17.39
C GLY A 17 3.07 -12.11 -17.63
N ARG A 18 4.02 -11.45 -18.28
CA ARG A 18 5.37 -12.01 -18.54
C ARG A 18 6.35 -11.79 -17.36
N ASN A 19 5.98 -11.00 -16.39
CA ASN A 19 6.80 -10.66 -15.25
C ASN A 19 6.29 -11.37 -13.98
N TRP A 20 7.18 -11.53 -13.02
CA TRP A 20 6.85 -12.05 -11.70
C TRP A 20 7.36 -11.08 -10.64
N ARG A 21 6.44 -10.48 -9.90
CA ARG A 21 6.74 -9.46 -8.91
C ARG A 21 6.79 -10.05 -7.50
N PHE A 22 7.86 -9.77 -6.80
CA PHE A 22 8.00 -10.04 -5.38
C PHE A 22 7.96 -8.72 -4.61
N GLY A 23 6.93 -8.53 -3.81
CA GLY A 23 6.74 -7.37 -2.96
C GLY A 23 6.96 -7.73 -1.50
N GLY A 24 7.95 -7.15 -0.89
CA GLY A 24 8.25 -7.37 0.53
C GLY A 24 8.94 -6.17 1.12
N THR A 25 9.23 -6.23 2.38
CA THR A 25 9.90 -5.20 3.19
C THR A 25 9.16 -3.85 3.21
N MET A 26 8.80 -3.42 4.38
CA MET A 26 8.31 -2.07 4.65
C MET A 26 9.27 -1.39 5.63
N THR A 27 9.51 -0.10 5.43
CA THR A 27 10.35 0.68 6.34
C THR A 27 9.62 1.97 6.65
N VAL A 28 9.47 2.27 7.93
CA VAL A 28 9.04 3.59 8.37
C VAL A 28 10.28 4.46 8.41
N THR A 29 10.35 5.45 7.53
CA THR A 29 11.49 6.35 7.38
C THR A 29 11.00 7.67 6.77
N ASP A 30 11.90 8.62 6.67
CA ASP A 30 11.71 9.81 5.85
C ASP A 30 11.45 9.45 4.37
N SER A 31 11.18 10.42 3.53
CA SER A 31 10.85 10.24 2.10
C SER A 31 12.00 9.68 1.25
N ASN A 32 12.96 9.01 1.85
CA ASN A 32 14.11 8.42 1.17
C ASN A 32 13.69 7.22 0.30
N ARG A 33 13.89 7.33 -1.00
CA ARG A 33 13.59 6.27 -1.98
C ARG A 33 14.81 5.39 -2.31
N LYS A 34 15.85 5.39 -1.49
CA LYS A 34 17.02 4.55 -1.73
C LYS A 34 16.69 3.08 -1.48
N ILE A 35 17.01 2.24 -2.46
CA ILE A 35 16.83 0.79 -2.34
C ILE A 35 17.89 0.21 -1.42
N ASN A 36 17.43 -0.46 -0.37
CA ASN A 36 18.33 -1.16 0.54
C ASN A 36 18.74 -2.51 -0.05
N GLN A 37 19.96 -2.58 -0.56
CA GLN A 37 20.51 -3.75 -1.24
C GLN A 37 20.56 -5.00 -0.32
N LYS A 38 20.81 -4.83 0.99
CA LYS A 38 20.83 -5.95 1.94
C LYS A 38 19.44 -6.58 2.08
N LYS A 39 18.41 -5.74 2.23
CA LYS A 39 17.01 -6.20 2.31
C LYS A 39 16.57 -6.88 1.02
N LEU A 40 16.93 -6.32 -0.12
CA LEU A 40 16.60 -6.87 -1.42
C LEU A 40 17.22 -8.26 -1.63
N ARG A 41 18.51 -8.42 -1.32
CA ARG A 41 19.18 -9.74 -1.40
C ARG A 41 18.59 -10.76 -0.44
N ALA A 42 18.24 -10.34 0.78
CA ALA A 42 17.56 -11.20 1.75
C ALA A 42 16.19 -11.67 1.25
N MET A 43 15.43 -10.77 0.63
CA MET A 43 14.14 -11.09 0.01
C MET A 43 14.28 -12.12 -1.12
N LEU A 44 15.23 -11.93 -2.04
CA LEU A 44 15.47 -12.88 -3.14
C LEU A 44 15.88 -14.26 -2.63
N ARG A 45 16.75 -14.32 -1.62
CA ARG A 45 17.13 -15.59 -0.98
C ARG A 45 15.93 -16.28 -0.34
N ALA A 46 15.08 -15.54 0.35
CA ALA A 46 13.88 -16.10 0.94
C ALA A 46 12.93 -16.65 -0.12
N VAL A 47 12.70 -15.92 -1.20
CA VAL A 47 11.85 -16.37 -2.33
C VAL A 47 12.39 -17.63 -2.97
N GLN A 48 13.72 -17.76 -3.14
CA GLN A 48 14.36 -18.94 -3.71
C GLN A 48 14.05 -20.22 -2.91
N ASN A 49 13.89 -20.13 -1.58
CA ASN A 49 13.54 -21.28 -0.76
C ASN A 49 12.11 -21.78 -0.98
N TYR A 50 11.19 -20.91 -1.43
CA TYR A 50 9.80 -21.28 -1.74
C TYR A 50 9.62 -21.76 -3.18
N TYR A 51 10.51 -21.38 -4.06
CA TYR A 51 10.45 -21.69 -5.49
C TYR A 51 11.79 -22.26 -5.98
N PRO A 52 12.21 -23.42 -5.47
CA PRO A 52 13.54 -23.98 -5.76
C PRO A 52 13.72 -24.38 -7.23
N GLU A 53 12.62 -24.61 -7.95
CA GLU A 53 12.62 -24.95 -9.38
C GLU A 53 12.90 -23.76 -10.31
N TYR A 54 12.87 -22.53 -9.79
CA TYR A 54 13.15 -21.32 -10.56
C TYR A 54 14.49 -20.73 -10.12
N ASP A 55 15.30 -20.29 -11.07
CA ASP A 55 16.49 -19.49 -10.73
C ASP A 55 16.09 -18.05 -10.44
N ILE A 56 15.87 -17.74 -9.17
CA ILE A 56 15.54 -16.39 -8.67
C ILE A 56 16.83 -15.74 -8.17
N SER A 57 17.80 -15.63 -9.06
CA SER A 57 19.07 -15.01 -8.72
C SER A 57 19.11 -13.53 -9.09
N TRP A 58 20.03 -12.81 -8.47
CA TRP A 58 20.32 -11.42 -8.80
C TRP A 58 20.86 -11.24 -10.25
N THR A 59 21.22 -12.32 -10.91
CA THR A 59 21.79 -12.31 -12.26
C THR A 59 20.73 -12.21 -13.35
N HIS A 60 19.47 -12.50 -13.07
CA HIS A 60 18.37 -12.30 -14.01
C HIS A 60 18.00 -10.81 -14.07
N PRO A 61 17.45 -10.34 -15.21
CA PRO A 61 16.98 -8.97 -15.33
C PRO A 61 15.93 -8.70 -14.26
N CYS A 62 16.35 -8.01 -13.20
CA CYS A 62 15.52 -7.65 -12.06
C CYS A 62 15.49 -6.14 -11.97
N GLU A 63 14.29 -5.58 -12.02
CA GLU A 63 14.06 -4.15 -11.82
C GLU A 63 13.57 -3.88 -10.39
N PRO A 64 14.49 -3.64 -9.44
CA PRO A 64 14.08 -3.30 -8.10
C PRO A 64 13.51 -1.89 -8.06
N TRP A 65 12.40 -1.72 -7.37
CA TRP A 65 11.78 -0.42 -7.19
C TRP A 65 11.34 -0.22 -5.74
N VAL A 66 11.16 1.03 -5.36
CA VAL A 66 10.62 1.44 -4.08
C VAL A 66 9.56 2.52 -4.30
N GLY A 67 8.46 2.41 -3.59
CA GLY A 67 7.39 3.39 -3.57
C GLY A 67 7.14 3.92 -2.16
N LEU A 68 6.66 5.15 -2.07
CA LEU A 68 6.14 5.70 -0.83
C LEU A 68 4.69 5.28 -0.67
N ARG A 69 4.34 4.88 0.54
CA ARG A 69 2.98 4.50 0.91
C ARG A 69 2.40 5.59 1.82
N PRO A 70 1.27 6.21 1.48
CA PRO A 70 0.65 7.21 2.33
C PRO A 70 0.12 6.53 3.59
N LEU A 71 0.67 6.89 4.73
CA LEU A 71 0.32 6.38 6.04
C LEU A 71 -0.05 7.54 6.96
N SER A 72 -1.20 7.44 7.60
CA SER A 72 -1.62 8.34 8.68
C SER A 72 -0.95 7.98 10.00
N ALA A 73 -1.01 8.85 10.98
CA ALA A 73 -0.40 8.61 12.30
C ALA A 73 -1.04 7.44 13.07
N ASP A 74 -2.34 7.25 12.91
CA ASP A 74 -3.15 6.22 13.57
C ASP A 74 -3.44 4.99 12.68
N GLY A 75 -3.02 5.01 11.42
CA GLY A 75 -3.27 3.93 10.45
C GLY A 75 -4.64 3.98 9.78
N LEU A 76 -5.55 4.87 10.17
CA LEU A 76 -6.84 5.07 9.53
C LEU A 76 -6.74 6.08 8.38
N PRO A 77 -7.47 5.92 7.29
CA PRO A 77 -7.45 6.89 6.19
C PRO A 77 -8.05 8.23 6.62
N TYR A 78 -7.65 9.28 5.93
CA TYR A 78 -8.31 10.58 6.00
C TYR A 78 -9.34 10.65 4.87
N ILE A 79 -10.62 10.75 5.23
CA ILE A 79 -11.73 10.91 4.28
C ILE A 79 -12.68 11.96 4.82
N GLY A 80 -12.75 13.11 4.20
CA GLY A 80 -13.61 14.20 4.69
C GLY A 80 -13.20 15.57 4.18
N SER A 81 -14.02 16.55 4.48
CA SER A 81 -13.73 17.98 4.28
C SER A 81 -12.96 18.52 5.48
N PHE A 82 -12.16 19.55 5.25
CA PHE A 82 -11.52 20.30 6.33
C PHE A 82 -12.47 21.35 6.90
N VAL A 83 -12.46 21.52 8.22
CA VAL A 83 -13.26 22.55 8.90
C VAL A 83 -12.88 23.95 8.37
N LYS A 84 -11.56 24.22 8.27
CA LYS A 84 -11.05 25.51 7.78
C LYS A 84 -11.27 25.73 6.29
N TYR A 85 -11.36 24.66 5.50
CA TYR A 85 -11.50 24.72 4.04
C TYR A 85 -12.61 23.76 3.57
N PRO A 86 -13.90 24.14 3.72
CA PRO A 86 -15.01 23.22 3.47
C PRO A 86 -15.14 22.72 2.02
N ASN A 87 -14.51 23.41 1.08
CA ASN A 87 -14.45 23.04 -0.33
C ASN A 87 -13.26 22.11 -0.68
N LEU A 88 -12.40 21.78 0.29
CA LEU A 88 -11.29 20.86 0.13
C LEU A 88 -11.66 19.52 0.77
N VAL A 89 -11.63 18.45 -0.02
CA VAL A 89 -11.93 17.09 0.43
C VAL A 89 -10.64 16.25 0.38
N ALA A 90 -10.29 15.63 1.49
CA ALA A 90 -9.21 14.65 1.53
C ALA A 90 -9.75 13.23 1.30
N ALA A 91 -8.96 12.39 0.63
CA ALA A 91 -9.16 10.95 0.50
C ALA A 91 -7.78 10.28 0.37
N THR A 92 -7.11 10.04 1.49
CA THR A 92 -5.71 9.59 1.51
C THR A 92 -5.38 8.79 2.78
N GLY A 93 -4.15 8.30 2.89
CA GLY A 93 -3.66 7.63 4.10
C GLY A 93 -4.10 6.17 4.26
N HIS A 94 -4.56 5.51 3.20
CA HIS A 94 -5.11 4.14 3.23
C HIS A 94 -4.07 3.04 3.45
N ALA A 95 -2.80 3.37 3.63
CA ALA A 95 -1.70 2.41 3.84
C ALA A 95 -1.71 1.26 2.79
N MET A 96 -1.86 0.01 3.23
CA MET A 96 -1.89 -1.16 2.35
C MET A 96 -3.26 -1.43 1.71
N LEU A 97 -4.33 -0.83 2.22
CA LEU A 97 -5.70 -1.16 1.89
C LEU A 97 -6.33 -0.27 0.81
N GLY A 98 -5.55 0.68 0.25
CA GLY A 98 -6.08 1.70 -0.67
C GLY A 98 -6.86 1.13 -1.86
N ILE A 99 -6.35 0.08 -2.51
CA ILE A 99 -7.05 -0.58 -3.63
C ILE A 99 -8.34 -1.25 -3.16
N SER A 100 -8.30 -1.99 -2.05
CA SER A 100 -9.47 -2.71 -1.51
C SER A 100 -10.55 -1.74 -1.02
N LEU A 101 -10.16 -0.60 -0.47
CA LEU A 101 -11.08 0.42 0.04
C LEU A 101 -11.50 1.46 -1.01
N ALA A 102 -10.92 1.44 -2.22
CA ALA A 102 -11.20 2.44 -3.25
C ALA A 102 -12.70 2.59 -3.57
N PRO A 103 -13.51 1.52 -3.72
CA PRO A 103 -14.93 1.66 -4.03
C PRO A 103 -15.71 2.40 -2.94
N VAL A 104 -15.50 2.02 -1.67
CA VAL A 104 -16.19 2.67 -0.54
C VAL A 104 -15.67 4.10 -0.35
N THR A 105 -14.38 4.34 -0.51
CA THR A 105 -13.80 5.69 -0.46
C THR A 105 -14.42 6.60 -1.53
N GLY A 106 -14.57 6.10 -2.76
CA GLY A 106 -15.21 6.83 -3.85
C GLY A 106 -16.67 7.18 -3.53
N LYS A 107 -17.42 6.22 -2.95
CA LYS A 107 -18.79 6.49 -2.50
C LYS A 107 -18.83 7.58 -1.43
N LEU A 108 -17.97 7.49 -0.41
CA LEU A 108 -17.92 8.48 0.67
C LEU A 108 -17.58 9.88 0.15
N VAL A 109 -16.59 9.99 -0.72
CA VAL A 109 -16.23 11.28 -1.35
C VAL A 109 -17.40 11.85 -2.16
N HIS A 110 -18.09 11.01 -2.93
CA HIS A 110 -19.29 11.42 -3.65
C HIS A 110 -20.38 11.94 -2.70
N ASP A 111 -20.65 11.22 -1.61
CA ASP A 111 -21.69 11.57 -0.65
C ASP A 111 -21.35 12.88 0.10
N ILE A 112 -20.07 13.08 0.47
CA ILE A 112 -19.56 14.34 1.05
C ILE A 112 -19.79 15.52 0.09
N ILE A 113 -19.35 15.38 -1.17
CA ILE A 113 -19.49 16.47 -2.17
C ILE A 113 -20.95 16.76 -2.47
N SER A 114 -21.79 15.73 -2.50
CA SER A 114 -23.23 15.83 -2.73
C SER A 114 -24.03 16.24 -1.49
N LYS A 115 -23.35 16.48 -0.35
CA LYS A 115 -23.96 16.83 0.94
C LYS A 115 -25.05 15.85 1.38
N LYS A 116 -24.85 14.56 1.13
CA LYS A 116 -25.73 13.51 1.58
C LYS A 116 -25.49 13.22 3.06
N GLU A 117 -26.54 12.85 3.76
CA GLU A 117 -26.45 12.36 5.11
C GLU A 117 -25.68 11.02 5.14
N MET A 118 -24.80 10.86 6.12
CA MET A 118 -23.98 9.65 6.28
C MET A 118 -24.68 8.68 7.21
N ASP A 119 -24.73 7.40 6.82
CA ASP A 119 -25.35 6.34 7.60
C ASP A 119 -24.53 5.92 8.84
N PHE A 120 -23.32 6.46 9.02
CA PHE A 120 -22.41 6.13 10.09
C PHE A 120 -21.48 7.30 10.49
N ASP A 121 -20.90 7.20 11.67
CA ASP A 121 -20.00 8.21 12.20
C ASP A 121 -18.67 8.26 11.43
N MET A 122 -18.38 9.40 10.81
CA MET A 122 -17.17 9.67 10.04
C MET A 122 -16.06 10.35 10.87
N SER A 123 -16.27 10.60 12.15
CA SER A 123 -15.35 11.39 12.98
C SER A 123 -13.92 10.82 12.98
N MET A 124 -13.80 9.50 13.06
CA MET A 124 -12.50 8.81 13.01
C MET A 124 -11.79 8.90 11.65
N LEU A 125 -12.47 9.29 10.60
CA LEU A 125 -11.89 9.48 9.26
C LEU A 125 -11.65 10.96 8.93
N SER A 126 -12.08 11.87 9.81
CA SER A 126 -11.93 13.32 9.61
C SER A 126 -10.45 13.70 9.40
N PRO A 127 -10.14 14.55 8.41
CA PRO A 127 -8.79 15.09 8.26
C PRO A 127 -8.36 16.00 9.41
N ASP A 128 -9.29 16.52 10.19
CA ASP A 128 -9.05 17.40 11.35
C ASP A 128 -9.13 16.65 12.70
N ARG A 129 -8.98 15.32 12.70
CA ARG A 129 -9.10 14.51 13.95
C ARG A 129 -7.92 14.59 14.89
N PHE A 130 -6.85 15.31 14.51
CA PHE A 130 -5.68 15.62 15.34
C PHE A 130 -5.49 17.11 15.51
#